data_d5d91988b62334c3089951a280719baf
#
_entry.id   d5d91988b62334c3089951a280719baf
#
_cell.length_a   1.000
_cell.length_b   1.000
_cell.length_c   1.000
_cell.angle_alpha   90.00
_cell.angle_beta   90.00
_cell.angle_gamma   90.00
#
_symmetry.space_group_name_H-M   'P 1'
#
loop_
_entity.id
_entity.type
_entity.pdbx_description
1 polymer ?
#
loop_
_entity_poly.entity_id
_entity_poly.type
_entity_poly.pdbx_seq_one_letter_code
_entity_poly.pdbx_strand_id
1 'polypeptide(L)'
;MLTSSLLEKNKLLGENFLELIHIIIVGILSCLAMDLWQRLLNLLFGINPSNWSVVGRWFMLSILKGKIYNPFIDDEPSIYNELRIGWLVHYFVALMYSLTFFILINYEIMNASFFDGLKFGLVSVVVPWFFFMPLLGKGFLGIKTPSPLLTCSLAIWSHAVIGIAIGTLFQFFGY
;
A
#
# COMPACT_ATOMS: atom_id res chain seq x y z
N MET A 1 -13.97 0.74 -44.18
CA MET A 1 -14.11 1.78 -43.15
C MET A 1 -14.60 1.22 -41.80
N LEU A 2 -15.65 0.40 -41.70
CA LEU A 2 -16.14 -0.21 -40.45
C LEU A 2 -15.16 -1.22 -39.83
N THR A 3 -14.43 -1.99 -40.64
CA THR A 3 -13.47 -3.00 -40.17
C THR A 3 -12.21 -2.40 -39.56
N SER A 4 -11.72 -1.27 -40.06
CA SER A 4 -10.54 -0.57 -39.51
C SER A 4 -10.85 0.02 -38.13
N SER A 5 -12.01 0.62 -37.93
CA SER A 5 -12.41 1.19 -36.64
C SER A 5 -12.66 0.12 -35.57
N LEU A 6 -13.16 -1.04 -35.95
CA LEU A 6 -13.32 -2.19 -35.04
C LEU A 6 -11.98 -2.77 -34.61
N LEU A 7 -11.02 -2.86 -35.53
CA LEU A 7 -9.67 -3.33 -35.23
C LEU A 7 -8.93 -2.37 -34.27
N GLU A 8 -9.06 -1.08 -34.51
CA GLU A 8 -8.47 -0.05 -33.66
C GLU A 8 -9.08 -0.05 -32.24
N LYS A 9 -10.40 -0.18 -32.14
CA LYS A 9 -11.11 -0.32 -30.88
C LYS A 9 -10.67 -1.57 -30.09
N ASN A 10 -10.52 -2.71 -30.77
CA ASN A 10 -10.08 -3.95 -30.15
C ASN A 10 -8.62 -3.86 -29.69
N LYS A 11 -7.75 -3.15 -30.39
CA LYS A 11 -6.38 -2.88 -30.00
C LYS A 11 -6.32 -2.02 -28.73
N LEU A 12 -7.06 -0.91 -28.69
CA LEU A 12 -7.18 -0.03 -27.53
C LEU A 12 -7.69 -0.77 -26.27
N LEU A 13 -8.70 -1.62 -26.44
CA LEU A 13 -9.22 -2.45 -25.34
C LEU A 13 -8.18 -3.43 -24.84
N GLY A 14 -7.38 -4.01 -25.74
CA GLY A 14 -6.28 -4.92 -25.36
C GLY A 14 -5.17 -4.20 -24.59
N GLU A 15 -4.79 -3.01 -25.01
CA GLU A 15 -3.77 -2.18 -24.33
C GLU A 15 -4.24 -1.79 -22.90
N ASN A 16 -5.45 -1.26 -22.76
CA ASN A 16 -6.01 -0.89 -21.47
C ASN A 16 -6.14 -2.10 -20.51
N PHE A 17 -6.48 -3.28 -21.05
CA PHE A 17 -6.56 -4.50 -20.26
C PHE A 17 -5.19 -4.97 -19.75
N LEU A 18 -4.16 -4.85 -20.59
CA LEU A 18 -2.78 -5.20 -20.21
C LEU A 18 -2.25 -4.25 -19.13
N GLU A 19 -2.51 -2.96 -19.25
CA GLU A 19 -2.15 -1.96 -18.23
C GLU A 19 -2.80 -2.29 -16.87
N LEU A 20 -4.08 -2.64 -16.86
CA LEU A 20 -4.78 -3.06 -15.64
C LEU A 20 -4.13 -4.28 -15.00
N ILE A 21 -3.75 -5.29 -15.80
CA ILE A 21 -3.03 -6.47 -15.32
C ILE A 21 -1.68 -6.06 -14.70
N HIS A 22 -0.92 -5.19 -15.34
CA HIS A 22 0.36 -4.72 -14.82
C HIS A 22 0.18 -3.98 -13.49
N ILE A 23 -0.81 -3.09 -13.37
CA ILE A 23 -1.12 -2.39 -12.11
C ILE A 23 -1.40 -3.40 -10.98
N ILE A 24 -2.19 -4.44 -11.26
CA ILE A 24 -2.52 -5.46 -10.26
C ILE A 24 -1.28 -6.26 -9.85
N ILE A 25 -0.49 -6.73 -10.82
CA ILE A 25 0.72 -7.51 -10.57
C ILE A 25 1.74 -6.68 -9.79
N VAL A 26 2.00 -5.44 -10.22
CA VAL A 26 2.91 -4.51 -9.54
C VAL A 26 2.47 -4.28 -8.10
N GLY A 27 1.17 -3.99 -7.87
CA GLY A 27 0.65 -3.78 -6.53
C GLY A 27 0.83 -4.99 -5.62
N ILE A 28 0.50 -6.20 -6.10
CA ILE A 28 0.64 -7.44 -5.33
C ILE A 28 2.12 -7.74 -5.03
N LEU A 29 2.99 -7.70 -6.04
CA LEU A 29 4.41 -8.04 -5.87
C LEU A 29 5.13 -7.02 -4.98
N SER A 30 4.79 -5.73 -5.08
CA SER A 30 5.36 -4.69 -4.23
C SER A 30 4.91 -4.83 -2.77
N CYS A 31 3.65 -5.23 -2.54
CA CYS A 31 3.14 -5.56 -1.23
C CYS A 31 3.88 -6.75 -0.62
N LEU A 32 4.08 -7.82 -1.40
CA LEU A 32 4.86 -8.99 -0.99
C LEU A 32 6.31 -8.62 -0.64
N ALA A 33 6.95 -7.75 -1.41
CA ALA A 33 8.30 -7.27 -1.11
C ALA A 33 8.36 -6.56 0.26
N MET A 34 7.37 -5.72 0.58
CA MET A 34 7.25 -5.08 1.88
C MET A 34 6.99 -6.09 3.01
N ASP A 35 6.14 -7.09 2.79
CA ASP A 35 5.86 -8.14 3.77
C ASP A 35 7.11 -8.98 4.05
N LEU A 36 7.88 -9.33 3.02
CA LEU A 36 9.16 -10.03 3.16
C LEU A 36 10.17 -9.18 3.93
N TRP A 37 10.24 -7.88 3.66
CA TRP A 37 11.06 -6.94 4.41
C TRP A 37 10.72 -6.93 5.91
N GLN A 38 9.44 -6.82 6.26
CA GLN A 38 9.02 -6.87 7.67
C GLN A 38 9.36 -8.21 8.34
N ARG A 39 9.23 -9.33 7.63
CA ARG A 39 9.63 -10.66 8.13
C ARG A 39 11.13 -10.78 8.32
N LEU A 40 11.92 -10.20 7.43
CA LEU A 40 13.37 -10.14 7.55
C LEU A 40 13.78 -9.34 8.79
N LEU A 41 13.16 -8.19 9.04
CA LEU A 41 13.40 -7.40 10.25
C LEU A 41 13.02 -8.18 11.53
N ASN A 42 11.95 -8.95 11.48
CA ASN A 42 11.57 -9.81 12.60
C ASN A 42 12.62 -10.91 12.86
N LEU A 43 13.08 -11.56 11.80
CA LEU A 43 14.08 -12.62 11.90
C LEU A 43 15.44 -12.13 12.41
N LEU A 44 15.90 -10.96 11.95
CA LEU A 44 17.23 -10.43 12.27
C LEU A 44 17.26 -9.64 13.58
N PHE A 45 16.19 -8.93 13.91
CA PHE A 45 16.18 -7.95 15.00
C PHE A 45 15.05 -8.18 16.01
N GLY A 46 14.19 -9.19 15.82
CA GLY A 46 13.04 -9.44 16.70
C GLY A 46 11.94 -8.36 16.61
N ILE A 47 11.97 -7.52 15.56
CA ILE A 47 10.98 -6.46 15.37
C ILE A 47 9.70 -7.06 14.82
N ASN A 48 8.61 -6.99 15.58
CA ASN A 48 7.34 -7.52 15.14
C ASN A 48 6.80 -6.80 13.90
N PRO A 49 6.29 -7.55 12.90
CA PRO A 49 5.64 -6.96 11.74
C PRO A 49 4.34 -6.26 12.14
N SER A 50 3.78 -5.49 11.21
CA SER A 50 2.51 -4.79 11.39
C SER A 50 1.38 -5.76 11.76
N ASN A 51 0.55 -5.39 12.74
CA ASN A 51 -0.59 -6.20 13.18
C ASN A 51 -1.81 -5.92 12.32
N TRP A 52 -1.99 -6.71 11.26
CA TRP A 52 -3.12 -6.55 10.34
C TRP A 52 -4.47 -6.89 10.97
N SER A 53 -4.53 -7.66 12.06
CA SER A 53 -5.78 -7.90 12.79
C SER A 53 -6.37 -6.59 13.31
N VAL A 54 -5.55 -5.71 13.85
CA VAL A 54 -5.98 -4.39 14.34
C VAL A 54 -6.52 -3.52 13.20
N VAL A 55 -5.88 -3.55 12.05
CA VAL A 55 -6.35 -2.82 10.85
C VAL A 55 -7.70 -3.37 10.38
N GLY A 56 -7.85 -4.69 10.34
CA GLY A 56 -9.13 -5.32 9.97
C GLY A 56 -10.25 -5.03 10.97
N ARG A 57 -9.95 -5.07 12.28
CA ARG A 57 -10.88 -4.69 13.34
C ARG A 57 -11.35 -3.24 13.18
N TRP A 58 -10.40 -2.33 13.00
CA TRP A 58 -10.69 -0.92 12.73
C TRP A 58 -11.59 -0.74 11.51
N PHE A 59 -11.26 -1.39 10.40
CA PHE A 59 -12.05 -1.29 9.16
C PHE A 59 -13.48 -1.78 9.34
N MET A 60 -13.66 -2.93 10.02
CA MET A 60 -15.00 -3.46 10.32
C MET A 60 -15.79 -2.55 11.25
N LEU A 61 -15.19 -2.03 12.30
CA LEU A 61 -15.86 -1.11 13.22
C LEU A 61 -16.20 0.21 12.54
N SER A 62 -15.37 0.68 11.62
CA SER A 62 -15.64 1.87 10.81
C SER A 62 -16.89 1.70 9.95
N ILE A 63 -17.04 0.54 9.29
CA ILE A 63 -18.20 0.23 8.43
C ILE A 63 -19.46 -0.07 9.26
N LEU A 64 -19.34 -0.95 10.25
CA LEU A 64 -20.52 -1.47 10.98
C LEU A 64 -21.06 -0.50 12.02
N LYS A 65 -20.20 0.33 12.63
CA LYS A 65 -20.55 1.21 13.74
C LYS A 65 -20.25 2.69 13.48
N GLY A 66 -19.72 3.05 12.30
CA GLY A 66 -19.30 4.42 12.00
C GLY A 66 -18.11 4.92 12.83
N LYS A 67 -17.38 4.01 13.51
CA LYS A 67 -16.22 4.36 14.35
C LYS A 67 -14.95 4.52 13.51
N ILE A 68 -14.83 5.58 12.75
CA ILE A 68 -13.64 5.86 11.92
C ILE A 68 -12.41 6.16 12.80
N TYR A 69 -12.58 6.99 13.84
CA TYR A 69 -11.55 7.24 14.84
C TYR A 69 -11.78 6.35 16.05
N ASN A 70 -10.83 5.47 16.36
CA ASN A 70 -10.92 4.61 17.53
C ASN A 70 -9.57 4.59 18.30
N PRO A 71 -9.41 5.48 19.29
CA PRO A 71 -8.16 5.58 20.07
C PRO A 71 -7.90 4.36 20.96
N PHE A 72 -8.89 3.50 21.18
CA PHE A 72 -8.84 2.31 22.00
C PHE A 72 -9.00 1.02 21.18
N ILE A 73 -8.59 1.06 19.90
CA ILE A 73 -8.77 -0.08 18.99
C ILE A 73 -8.10 -1.38 19.50
N ASP A 74 -7.00 -1.24 20.20
CA ASP A 74 -6.26 -2.38 20.76
C ASP A 74 -7.03 -3.06 21.92
N ASP A 75 -7.88 -2.29 22.65
CA ASP A 75 -8.71 -2.76 23.77
C ASP A 75 -10.10 -3.29 23.30
N GLU A 76 -10.48 -3.02 22.06
CA GLU A 76 -11.75 -3.54 21.51
C GLU A 76 -11.68 -5.07 21.36
N PRO A 77 -12.78 -5.79 21.63
CA PRO A 77 -12.84 -7.23 21.42
C PRO A 77 -12.48 -7.62 19.99
N SER A 78 -11.81 -8.75 19.84
CA SER A 78 -11.50 -9.30 18.52
C SER A 78 -12.76 -9.61 17.73
N ILE A 79 -12.73 -9.36 16.43
CA ILE A 79 -13.86 -9.59 15.53
C ILE A 79 -13.53 -10.79 14.63
N TYR A 80 -14.55 -11.60 14.35
CA TYR A 80 -14.39 -12.76 13.46
C TYR A 80 -13.80 -12.36 12.10
N ASN A 81 -12.78 -13.06 11.65
CA ASN A 81 -12.03 -12.80 10.41
C ASN A 81 -11.27 -11.47 10.33
N GLU A 82 -11.06 -10.74 11.43
CA GLU A 82 -10.34 -9.46 11.42
C GLU A 82 -8.96 -9.53 10.72
N LEU A 83 -8.20 -10.62 10.93
CA LEU A 83 -6.92 -10.81 10.26
C LEU A 83 -7.06 -10.89 8.73
N ARG A 84 -8.03 -11.66 8.23
CA ARG A 84 -8.26 -11.78 6.78
C ARG A 84 -8.67 -10.46 6.16
N ILE A 85 -9.52 -9.72 6.86
CA ILE A 85 -9.96 -8.39 6.42
C ILE A 85 -8.80 -7.39 6.46
N GLY A 86 -7.96 -7.45 7.49
CA GLY A 86 -6.76 -6.62 7.55
C GLY A 86 -5.80 -6.87 6.38
N TRP A 87 -5.60 -8.13 5.99
CA TRP A 87 -4.83 -8.47 4.79
C TRP A 87 -5.49 -7.95 3.51
N LEU A 88 -6.80 -8.05 3.36
CA LEU A 88 -7.52 -7.49 2.22
C LEU A 88 -7.34 -5.97 2.12
N VAL A 89 -7.48 -5.26 3.23
CA VAL A 89 -7.26 -3.80 3.30
C VAL A 89 -5.81 -3.47 2.93
N HIS A 90 -4.84 -4.22 3.45
CA HIS A 90 -3.42 -4.01 3.17
C HIS A 90 -3.09 -4.15 1.68
N TYR A 91 -3.50 -5.25 1.05
CA TYR A 91 -3.29 -5.45 -0.39
C TYR A 91 -4.08 -4.47 -1.25
N PHE A 92 -5.30 -4.10 -0.83
CA PHE A 92 -6.07 -3.06 -1.52
C PHE A 92 -5.35 -1.72 -1.52
N VAL A 93 -4.76 -1.30 -0.39
CA VAL A 93 -3.96 -0.07 -0.31
C VAL A 93 -2.73 -0.15 -1.21
N ALA A 94 -2.07 -1.31 -1.29
CA ALA A 94 -0.95 -1.51 -2.20
C ALA A 94 -1.35 -1.41 -3.68
N LEU A 95 -2.53 -1.92 -4.06
CA LEU A 95 -3.09 -1.72 -5.40
C LEU A 95 -3.35 -0.24 -5.68
N MET A 96 -3.85 0.51 -4.70
CA MET A 96 -4.04 1.96 -4.85
C MET A 96 -2.72 2.70 -5.03
N TYR A 97 -1.65 2.30 -4.35
CA TYR A 97 -0.31 2.88 -4.57
C TYR A 97 0.22 2.56 -5.98
N SER A 98 0.07 1.32 -6.44
CA SER A 98 0.45 0.94 -7.81
C SER A 98 -0.31 1.75 -8.85
N LEU A 99 -1.64 1.87 -8.71
CA LEU A 99 -2.48 2.70 -9.58
C LEU A 99 -2.07 4.18 -9.55
N THR A 100 -1.81 4.72 -8.37
CA THR A 100 -1.38 6.13 -8.22
C THR A 100 -0.06 6.36 -8.93
N PHE A 101 0.92 5.47 -8.77
CA PHE A 101 2.21 5.60 -9.42
C PHE A 101 2.08 5.46 -10.95
N PHE A 102 1.25 4.54 -11.45
CA PHE A 102 0.92 4.41 -12.87
C PHE A 102 0.33 5.70 -13.45
N ILE A 103 -0.60 6.33 -12.72
CA ILE A 103 -1.17 7.63 -13.10
C ILE A 103 -0.07 8.69 -13.19
N LEU A 104 0.85 8.74 -12.22
CA LEU A 104 1.96 9.70 -12.21
C LEU A 104 2.93 9.48 -13.38
N ILE A 105 3.14 8.24 -13.81
CA ILE A 105 3.90 7.93 -15.05
C ILE A 105 3.16 8.47 -16.27
N ASN A 106 1.88 8.19 -16.41
CA ASN A 106 1.10 8.61 -17.59
C ASN A 106 0.97 10.13 -17.73
N TYR A 107 1.04 10.87 -16.62
CA TYR A 107 1.10 12.35 -16.63
C TYR A 107 2.53 12.91 -16.71
N GLU A 108 3.54 12.06 -16.94
CA GLU A 108 4.96 12.45 -17.04
C GLU A 108 5.50 13.19 -15.79
N ILE A 109 4.85 12.98 -14.62
CA ILE A 109 5.28 13.55 -13.33
C ILE A 109 6.41 12.73 -12.74
N MET A 110 6.41 11.40 -12.96
CA MET A 110 7.42 10.45 -12.53
C MET A 110 7.78 9.49 -13.66
N ASN A 111 8.99 8.93 -13.62
CA ASN A 111 9.41 7.89 -14.52
C ASN A 111 9.34 6.52 -13.83
N ALA A 112 9.11 5.46 -14.61
CA ALA A 112 9.25 4.10 -14.12
C ALA A 112 10.74 3.82 -13.83
N SER A 113 11.17 4.07 -12.62
CA SER A 113 12.56 3.92 -12.21
C SER A 113 12.70 3.63 -10.72
N PHE A 114 13.83 3.06 -10.33
CA PHE A 114 14.19 2.87 -8.92
C PHE A 114 14.10 4.17 -8.11
N PHE A 115 14.65 5.27 -8.64
CA PHE A 115 14.73 6.54 -7.90
C PHE A 115 13.37 7.22 -7.75
N ASP A 116 12.55 7.23 -8.78
CA ASP A 116 11.21 7.82 -8.69
C ASP A 116 10.28 6.93 -7.86
N GLY A 117 10.44 5.60 -7.93
CA GLY A 117 9.80 4.68 -7.01
C GLY A 117 10.17 4.96 -5.55
N LEU A 118 11.47 5.16 -5.24
CA LEU A 118 11.92 5.54 -3.90
C LEU A 118 11.30 6.86 -3.43
N LYS A 119 11.32 7.90 -4.27
CA LYS A 119 10.70 9.21 -3.95
C LYS A 119 9.21 9.04 -3.65
N PHE A 120 8.50 8.30 -4.50
CA PHE A 120 7.07 7.99 -4.29
C PHE A 120 6.84 7.28 -2.96
N GLY A 121 7.63 6.25 -2.66
CA GLY A 121 7.57 5.53 -1.39
C GLY A 121 7.77 6.47 -0.20
N LEU A 122 8.81 7.30 -0.22
CA LEU A 122 9.10 8.25 0.86
C LEU A 122 7.99 9.30 1.04
N VAL A 123 7.39 9.80 -0.04
CA VAL A 123 6.25 10.71 0.04
C VAL A 123 5.01 10.01 0.58
N SER A 124 4.77 8.77 0.17
CA SER A 124 3.59 8.00 0.57
C SER A 124 3.54 7.68 2.06
N VAL A 125 4.66 7.81 2.80
CA VAL A 125 4.71 7.62 4.26
C VAL A 125 3.81 8.61 5.03
N VAL A 126 3.42 9.70 4.39
CA VAL A 126 2.43 10.64 4.91
C VAL A 126 1.10 9.94 5.23
N VAL A 127 0.71 8.92 4.45
CA VAL A 127 -0.53 8.18 4.66
C VAL A 127 -0.55 7.45 6.01
N PRO A 128 0.42 6.57 6.37
CA PRO A 128 0.41 5.97 7.71
C PRO A 128 0.59 7.01 8.83
N TRP A 129 1.42 8.04 8.67
CA TRP A 129 1.72 8.99 9.73
C TRP A 129 0.55 9.90 10.09
N PHE A 130 -0.18 10.38 9.09
CA PHE A 130 -1.22 11.40 9.27
C PHE A 130 -2.65 10.87 9.10
N PHE A 131 -2.80 9.65 8.59
CA PHE A 131 -4.11 9.03 8.42
C PHE A 131 -4.25 7.78 9.30
N PHE A 132 -3.52 6.69 9.01
CA PHE A 132 -3.74 5.43 9.71
C PHE A 132 -3.35 5.47 11.20
N MET A 133 -2.17 6.00 11.55
CA MET A 133 -1.74 6.05 12.95
C MET A 133 -2.70 6.86 13.84
N PRO A 134 -3.17 8.06 13.45
CA PRO A 134 -4.18 8.77 14.22
C PRO A 134 -5.49 7.99 14.34
N LEU A 135 -6.01 7.45 13.24
CA LEU A 135 -7.29 6.72 13.23
C LEU A 135 -7.27 5.47 14.11
N LEU A 136 -6.10 4.81 14.20
CA LEU A 136 -5.83 3.66 15.06
C LEU A 136 -5.42 4.05 16.49
N GLY A 137 -5.61 5.30 16.89
CA GLY A 137 -5.30 5.77 18.24
C GLY A 137 -3.81 5.94 18.57
N LYS A 138 -2.91 5.68 17.62
CA LYS A 138 -1.45 5.81 17.81
C LYS A 138 -0.94 7.26 17.78
N GLY A 139 -1.83 8.20 17.45
CA GLY A 139 -1.50 9.63 17.31
C GLY A 139 -0.69 9.94 16.04
N PHE A 140 -0.57 11.23 15.73
CA PHE A 140 0.27 11.69 14.62
C PHE A 140 1.72 11.24 14.83
N LEU A 141 2.37 10.75 13.76
CA LEU A 141 3.76 10.26 13.82
C LEU A 141 3.97 9.18 14.90
N GLY A 142 2.92 8.45 15.27
CA GLY A 142 3.00 7.38 16.27
C GLY A 142 3.36 7.86 17.67
N ILE A 143 3.11 9.14 18.02
CA ILE A 143 3.53 9.75 19.29
C ILE A 143 2.99 9.03 20.55
N LYS A 144 1.89 8.26 20.39
CA LYS A 144 1.30 7.47 21.47
C LYS A 144 1.80 6.02 21.49
N THR A 145 2.71 5.64 20.61
CA THR A 145 3.33 4.30 20.65
C THR A 145 4.48 4.26 21.67
N PRO A 146 4.86 3.09 22.17
CA PRO A 146 5.98 2.96 23.12
C PRO A 146 7.31 3.50 22.59
N SER A 147 7.51 3.48 21.27
CA SER A 147 8.72 3.95 20.59
C SER A 147 8.36 4.71 19.31
N PRO A 148 7.96 6.00 19.38
CA PRO A 148 7.53 6.76 18.21
C PRO A 148 8.58 6.83 17.11
N LEU A 149 9.85 7.04 17.48
CA LEU A 149 10.94 7.12 16.51
C LEU A 149 11.13 5.80 15.74
N LEU A 150 11.10 4.68 16.43
CA LEU A 150 11.17 3.36 15.80
C LEU A 150 9.96 3.13 14.89
N THR A 151 8.76 3.45 15.35
CA THR A 151 7.52 3.32 14.57
C THR A 151 7.58 4.14 13.27
N CYS A 152 8.04 5.40 13.35
CA CYS A 152 8.23 6.26 12.18
C CYS A 152 9.31 5.72 11.24
N SER A 153 10.44 5.26 11.77
CA SER A 153 11.54 4.70 10.96
C SER A 153 11.10 3.45 10.22
N LEU A 154 10.38 2.55 10.88
CA LEU A 154 9.84 1.34 10.25
C LEU A 154 8.85 1.67 9.13
N ALA A 155 8.02 2.71 9.30
CA ALA A 155 7.12 3.17 8.25
C ALA A 155 7.93 3.71 7.05
N ILE A 156 8.97 4.52 7.26
CA ILE A 156 9.85 5.03 6.19
C ILE A 156 10.46 3.87 5.40
N TRP A 157 11.08 2.92 6.08
CA TRP A 157 11.74 1.79 5.41
C TRP A 157 10.75 0.91 4.66
N SER A 158 9.59 0.61 5.25
CA SER A 158 8.56 -0.18 4.57
C SER A 158 8.03 0.52 3.32
N HIS A 159 7.80 1.83 3.40
CA HIS A 159 7.35 2.63 2.27
C HIS A 159 8.45 2.84 1.21
N ALA A 160 9.71 2.94 1.60
CA ALA A 160 10.82 2.94 0.66
C ALA A 160 10.87 1.62 -0.13
N VAL A 161 10.76 0.47 0.54
CA VAL A 161 10.77 -0.85 -0.10
C VAL A 161 9.60 -1.00 -1.09
N ILE A 162 8.37 -0.69 -0.67
CA ILE A 162 7.20 -0.80 -1.58
C ILE A 162 7.31 0.15 -2.77
N GLY A 163 7.78 1.39 -2.55
CA GLY A 163 7.95 2.36 -3.62
C GLY A 163 9.04 1.95 -4.62
N ILE A 164 10.20 1.49 -4.15
CA ILE A 164 11.26 0.94 -5.01
C ILE A 164 10.72 -0.23 -5.84
N ALA A 165 10.00 -1.16 -5.20
CA ALA A 165 9.42 -2.31 -5.90
C ALA A 165 8.42 -1.87 -6.98
N ILE A 166 7.54 -0.91 -6.70
CA ILE A 166 6.60 -0.34 -7.68
C ILE A 166 7.37 0.25 -8.88
N GLY A 167 8.32 1.15 -8.64
CA GLY A 167 9.06 1.83 -9.70
C GLY A 167 9.88 0.88 -10.57
N THR A 168 10.55 -0.10 -9.96
CA THR A 168 11.36 -1.09 -10.69
C THR A 168 10.51 -2.09 -11.47
N LEU A 169 9.34 -2.49 -10.93
CA LEU A 169 8.44 -3.40 -11.64
C LEU A 169 7.76 -2.72 -12.84
N PHE A 170 7.34 -1.47 -12.73
CA PHE A 170 6.85 -0.73 -13.90
C PHE A 170 7.94 -0.53 -14.95
N GLN A 171 9.19 -0.24 -14.54
CA GLN A 171 10.32 -0.19 -15.45
C GLN A 171 10.56 -1.53 -16.16
N PHE A 172 10.44 -2.65 -15.44
CA PHE A 172 10.57 -4.01 -16.00
C PHE A 172 9.47 -4.30 -17.04
N PHE A 173 8.26 -3.80 -16.85
CA PHE A 173 7.16 -3.93 -17.81
C PHE A 173 7.25 -2.95 -19.00
N GLY A 174 8.26 -2.07 -19.03
CA GLY A 174 8.54 -1.20 -20.19
C GLY A 174 7.80 0.15 -20.18
N TYR A 175 7.41 0.62 -19.00
CA TYR A 175 6.84 1.97 -18.83
C TYR A 175 7.91 3.03 -18.73
#